data_689fd4b4d6c95b5ea0393c315d161bd2
#
_entry.id   689fd4b4d6c95b5ea0393c315d161bd2
#
_cell.length_a   1.000
_cell.length_b   1.000
_cell.length_c   1.000
_cell.angle_alpha   90.00
_cell.angle_beta   90.00
_cell.angle_gamma   90.00
#
_symmetry.space_group_name_H-M   'P 1'
#
loop_
_entity.id
_entity.type
_entity.pdbx_description
1 polymer ?
#
loop_
_entity_poly.entity_id
_entity_poly.type
_entity_poly.pdbx_seq_one_letter_code
_entity_poly.pdbx_strand_id
1 'polypeptide(L)'
;MRTLSIQTELLNWYRREKRPLPWRGTRDPYRIWVSEVMLQQTTVAAVRSRYEGFVHRFPTLSALARSSEEDVLAAWSGLGYYGRARNLRRAALEIVQEHGGELPRDPALLARLPGFGPYTAAAVACLAFGVRVPAAEANVTRVLSRVFRLRGRVGTRAHVAAVLERTAGLLPRNRPGDALAALMDLGQTVCLPRAPLCEHCPIRERCLGSLEGKPEAYPSRGPRLRAVSAHMACAVARDGRRALLLRRRSSLLDNLWQFPSGEGPTAAVARTRLRQALAPLGLRVAPGVVAVTRHTMVNRRLTIEIFTAAPARRRAAPASRDARWFRPQDLDRAAIPTLTRKVARAVGLLRAGPTPKGWDAAAVLRYPKGSGFRHSAGRADLAAGPDLSAGLADGAQERHGLSASRAAAHLRRAHRVYDDGRQDLLPLGV
;
A
#
# COMPACT_ATOMS: atom_id res chain seq x y z
N MET A 1 -13.78 25.30 -30.49
CA MET A 1 -13.61 23.97 -29.84
C MET A 1 -13.92 24.10 -28.36
N ARG A 2 -14.89 23.33 -27.81
CA ARG A 2 -15.14 23.33 -26.35
C ARG A 2 -13.93 22.72 -25.64
N THR A 3 -13.25 23.50 -24.85
CA THR A 3 -12.12 23.02 -24.04
C THR A 3 -12.64 22.00 -23.01
N LEU A 4 -12.23 20.74 -23.14
CA LEU A 4 -12.61 19.68 -22.19
C LEU A 4 -12.11 20.02 -20.79
N SER A 5 -12.84 19.65 -19.75
CA SER A 5 -12.39 19.82 -18.37
C SER A 5 -11.32 18.76 -18.00
N ILE A 6 -10.51 19.04 -16.98
CA ILE A 6 -9.55 18.04 -16.41
C ILE A 6 -10.27 16.73 -16.11
N GLN A 7 -11.48 16.78 -15.56
CA GLN A 7 -12.29 15.61 -15.26
C GLN A 7 -12.60 14.79 -16.53
N THR A 8 -13.00 15.44 -17.62
CA THR A 8 -13.35 14.78 -18.88
C THR A 8 -12.12 14.14 -19.54
N GLU A 9 -11.00 14.88 -19.59
CA GLU A 9 -9.74 14.38 -20.16
C GLU A 9 -9.23 13.16 -19.39
N LEU A 10 -9.27 13.21 -18.05
CA LEU A 10 -8.85 12.14 -17.17
C LEU A 10 -9.74 10.89 -17.34
N LEU A 11 -11.06 11.05 -17.38
CA LEU A 11 -11.99 9.94 -17.56
C LEU A 11 -11.89 9.31 -18.96
N ASN A 12 -11.69 10.11 -19.99
CA ASN A 12 -11.49 9.61 -21.35
C ASN A 12 -10.19 8.80 -21.46
N TRP A 13 -9.12 9.28 -20.85
CA TRP A 13 -7.87 8.54 -20.74
C TRP A 13 -8.08 7.22 -19.98
N TYR A 14 -8.72 7.25 -18.82
CA TYR A 14 -8.94 6.07 -17.98
C TYR A 14 -9.74 4.99 -18.71
N ARG A 15 -10.75 5.36 -19.50
CA ARG A 15 -11.53 4.38 -20.27
C ARG A 15 -10.67 3.61 -21.29
N ARG A 16 -9.64 4.25 -21.86
CA ARG A 16 -8.74 3.63 -22.83
C ARG A 16 -7.59 2.89 -22.17
N GLU A 17 -7.02 3.45 -21.11
CA GLU A 17 -5.73 3.05 -20.54
C GLU A 17 -5.84 2.36 -19.17
N LYS A 18 -7.06 2.14 -18.66
CA LYS A 18 -7.23 1.48 -17.35
C LYS A 18 -6.51 0.12 -17.32
N ARG A 19 -5.77 -0.12 -16.26
CA ARG A 19 -5.01 -1.35 -16.12
C ARG A 19 -5.90 -2.56 -15.88
N PRO A 20 -5.63 -3.70 -16.51
CA PRO A 20 -6.35 -4.95 -16.28
C PRO A 20 -5.94 -5.57 -14.94
N LEU A 21 -6.38 -4.97 -13.83
CA LEU A 21 -6.12 -5.46 -12.48
C LEU A 21 -7.35 -6.25 -11.98
N PRO A 22 -7.16 -7.39 -11.28
CA PRO A 22 -8.27 -8.25 -10.84
C PRO A 22 -9.33 -7.52 -10.02
N TRP A 23 -8.93 -6.49 -9.28
CA TRP A 23 -9.83 -5.67 -8.44
C TRP A 23 -10.43 -4.45 -9.15
N ARG A 24 -10.08 -4.21 -10.43
CA ARG A 24 -10.62 -3.07 -11.21
C ARG A 24 -11.87 -3.41 -12.01
N GLY A 25 -12.14 -4.69 -12.23
CA GLY A 25 -13.31 -5.18 -12.99
C GLY A 25 -14.54 -5.48 -12.15
N THR A 26 -14.49 -5.30 -10.83
CA THR A 26 -15.56 -5.64 -9.91
C THR A 26 -16.14 -4.42 -9.20
N ARG A 27 -17.41 -4.53 -8.77
CA ARG A 27 -18.05 -3.62 -7.82
C ARG A 27 -18.38 -4.31 -6.49
N ASP A 28 -17.92 -5.53 -6.31
CA ASP A 28 -18.07 -6.27 -5.06
C ASP A 28 -17.31 -5.52 -3.94
N PRO A 29 -18.00 -5.01 -2.90
CA PRO A 29 -17.40 -4.22 -1.85
C PRO A 29 -16.34 -4.98 -1.06
N TYR A 30 -16.53 -6.28 -0.83
CA TYR A 30 -15.57 -7.12 -0.15
C TYR A 30 -14.27 -7.24 -0.94
N ARG A 31 -14.36 -7.51 -2.24
CA ARG A 31 -13.19 -7.65 -3.13
C ARG A 31 -12.42 -6.34 -3.27
N ILE A 32 -13.12 -5.22 -3.37
CA ILE A 32 -12.52 -3.88 -3.41
C ILE A 32 -11.82 -3.58 -2.08
N TRP A 33 -12.48 -3.82 -0.96
CA TRP A 33 -11.90 -3.61 0.37
C TRP A 33 -10.61 -4.43 0.57
N VAL A 34 -10.63 -5.73 0.25
CA VAL A 34 -9.44 -6.59 0.33
C VAL A 34 -8.29 -5.99 -0.49
N SER A 35 -8.55 -5.54 -1.72
CA SER A 35 -7.52 -4.94 -2.57
C SER A 35 -6.96 -3.64 -1.98
N GLU A 36 -7.81 -2.75 -1.49
CA GLU A 36 -7.40 -1.48 -0.88
C GLU A 36 -6.51 -1.71 0.35
N VAL A 37 -6.87 -2.68 1.20
CA VAL A 37 -6.04 -3.04 2.35
C VAL A 37 -4.71 -3.69 1.92
N MET A 38 -4.71 -4.54 0.91
CA MET A 38 -3.48 -5.16 0.39
C MET A 38 -2.53 -4.12 -0.22
N LEU A 39 -3.06 -3.09 -0.88
CA LEU A 39 -2.30 -2.04 -1.55
C LEU A 39 -1.68 -1.02 -0.60
N GLN A 40 -2.12 -0.97 0.66
CA GLN A 40 -1.48 -0.11 1.66
C GLN A 40 0.00 -0.47 1.80
N GLN A 41 0.91 0.45 1.45
CA GLN A 41 2.37 0.27 1.54
C GLN A 41 2.91 -1.00 0.85
N THR A 42 2.21 -1.48 -0.19
CA THR A 42 2.61 -2.67 -0.95
C THR A 42 2.51 -2.38 -2.44
N THR A 43 3.45 -2.88 -3.23
CA THR A 43 3.44 -2.66 -4.68
C THR A 43 2.33 -3.44 -5.36
N VAL A 44 1.78 -2.90 -6.45
CA VAL A 44 0.74 -3.56 -7.27
C VAL A 44 1.20 -4.95 -7.72
N ALA A 45 2.46 -5.13 -8.10
CA ALA A 45 3.00 -6.41 -8.52
C ALA A 45 2.93 -7.48 -7.41
N ALA A 46 3.27 -7.10 -6.16
CA ALA A 46 3.19 -8.01 -5.02
C ALA A 46 1.73 -8.34 -4.66
N VAL A 47 0.83 -7.37 -4.73
CA VAL A 47 -0.61 -7.60 -4.49
C VAL A 47 -1.19 -8.50 -5.56
N ARG A 48 -0.93 -8.23 -6.86
CA ARG A 48 -1.42 -9.04 -7.98
C ARG A 48 -1.07 -10.52 -7.83
N SER A 49 0.13 -10.83 -7.35
CA SER A 49 0.56 -12.22 -7.16
C SER A 49 -0.13 -12.95 -5.99
N ARG A 50 -0.87 -12.25 -5.14
CA ARG A 50 -1.48 -12.81 -3.92
C ARG A 50 -3.00 -12.65 -3.86
N TYR A 51 -3.54 -11.65 -4.52
CA TYR A 51 -4.93 -11.25 -4.41
C TYR A 51 -5.90 -12.37 -4.79
N GLU A 52 -5.70 -12.99 -5.94
CA GLU A 52 -6.59 -14.07 -6.43
C GLU A 52 -6.56 -15.29 -5.51
N GLY A 53 -5.36 -15.69 -5.06
CA GLY A 53 -5.23 -16.79 -4.10
C GLY A 53 -5.88 -16.50 -2.75
N PHE A 54 -5.82 -15.24 -2.29
CA PHE A 54 -6.49 -14.82 -1.06
C PHE A 54 -8.01 -14.84 -1.20
N VAL A 55 -8.54 -14.24 -2.28
CA VAL A 55 -10.00 -14.21 -2.54
C VAL A 55 -10.54 -15.60 -2.82
N HIS A 56 -9.77 -16.48 -3.47
CA HIS A 56 -10.16 -17.88 -3.65
C HIS A 56 -10.27 -18.63 -2.31
N ARG A 57 -9.30 -18.39 -1.40
CA ARG A 57 -9.32 -19.02 -0.06
C ARG A 57 -10.42 -18.46 0.84
N PHE A 58 -10.70 -17.16 0.74
CA PHE A 58 -11.74 -16.46 1.49
C PHE A 58 -12.69 -15.76 0.52
N PRO A 59 -13.62 -16.48 -0.13
CA PRO A 59 -14.42 -15.96 -1.23
C PRO A 59 -15.45 -14.93 -0.78
N THR A 60 -15.83 -14.94 0.49
CA THR A 60 -16.82 -14.02 1.07
C THR A 60 -16.33 -13.42 2.38
N LEU A 61 -16.92 -12.31 2.77
CA LEU A 61 -16.68 -11.66 4.05
C LEU A 61 -16.91 -12.63 5.23
N SER A 62 -18.00 -13.42 5.18
CA SER A 62 -18.29 -14.43 6.20
C SER A 62 -17.27 -15.57 6.23
N ALA A 63 -16.70 -15.97 5.09
CA ALA A 63 -15.62 -16.96 5.05
C ALA A 63 -14.35 -16.41 5.72
N LEU A 64 -14.03 -15.14 5.48
CA LEU A 64 -12.91 -14.47 6.15
C LEU A 64 -13.14 -14.32 7.66
N ALA A 65 -14.36 -13.96 8.07
CA ALA A 65 -14.72 -13.82 9.48
C ALA A 65 -14.55 -15.14 10.26
N ARG A 66 -15.02 -16.26 9.69
CA ARG A 66 -14.94 -17.60 10.31
C ARG A 66 -13.53 -18.21 10.28
N SER A 67 -12.61 -17.67 9.50
CA SER A 67 -11.25 -18.22 9.39
C SER A 67 -10.44 -18.04 10.68
N SER A 68 -9.41 -18.87 10.87
CA SER A 68 -8.44 -18.65 11.93
C SER A 68 -7.51 -17.46 11.59
N GLU A 69 -6.97 -16.79 12.60
CA GLU A 69 -5.96 -15.75 12.38
C GLU A 69 -4.71 -16.33 11.67
N GLU A 70 -4.30 -17.53 12.03
CA GLU A 70 -3.16 -18.21 11.40
C GLU A 70 -3.37 -18.44 9.91
N ASP A 71 -4.58 -18.82 9.48
CA ASP A 71 -4.93 -19.00 8.08
C ASP A 71 -4.84 -17.70 7.28
N VAL A 72 -5.36 -16.60 7.86
CA VAL A 72 -5.31 -15.28 7.23
C VAL A 72 -3.88 -14.78 7.12
N LEU A 73 -3.08 -14.91 8.18
CA LEU A 73 -1.67 -14.53 8.17
C LEU A 73 -0.85 -15.39 7.19
N ALA A 74 -1.16 -16.66 7.04
CA ALA A 74 -0.53 -17.55 6.07
C ALA A 74 -0.85 -17.10 4.62
N ALA A 75 -2.11 -16.83 4.30
CA ALA A 75 -2.52 -16.33 3.00
C ALA A 75 -1.95 -14.93 2.69
N TRP A 76 -1.69 -14.12 3.73
CA TRP A 76 -1.09 -12.79 3.62
C TRP A 76 0.43 -12.80 3.47
N SER A 77 1.05 -13.97 3.62
CA SER A 77 2.51 -14.10 3.67
C SER A 77 3.18 -13.52 2.43
N GLY A 78 4.16 -12.64 2.64
CA GLY A 78 4.88 -11.93 1.57
C GLY A 78 4.43 -10.50 1.31
N LEU A 79 3.25 -10.07 1.78
CA LEU A 79 2.77 -8.69 1.65
C LEU A 79 3.32 -7.75 2.74
N GLY A 80 3.79 -8.30 3.86
CA GLY A 80 4.26 -7.51 5.00
C GLY A 80 3.13 -6.80 5.76
N TYR A 81 3.51 -5.98 6.76
CA TYR A 81 2.55 -5.21 7.57
C TYR A 81 1.34 -6.04 8.04
N TYR A 82 1.62 -7.15 8.72
CA TYR A 82 0.64 -8.18 9.09
C TYR A 82 -0.51 -7.69 9.98
N GLY A 83 -0.33 -6.55 10.66
CA GLY A 83 -1.42 -5.86 11.36
C GLY A 83 -2.62 -5.57 10.47
N ARG A 84 -2.40 -5.32 9.17
CA ARG A 84 -3.47 -5.13 8.19
C ARG A 84 -4.31 -6.39 8.02
N ALA A 85 -3.69 -7.55 7.93
CA ALA A 85 -4.38 -8.83 7.82
C ALA A 85 -5.22 -9.15 9.07
N ARG A 86 -4.68 -8.87 10.26
CA ARG A 86 -5.42 -9.02 11.51
C ARG A 86 -6.62 -8.08 11.57
N ASN A 87 -6.40 -6.82 11.25
CA ASN A 87 -7.48 -5.83 11.23
C ASN A 87 -8.53 -6.18 10.18
N LEU A 88 -8.13 -6.67 9.00
CA LEU A 88 -9.05 -7.14 7.97
C LEU A 88 -9.98 -8.25 8.49
N ARG A 89 -9.41 -9.25 9.18
CA ARG A 89 -10.19 -10.33 9.81
C ARG A 89 -11.08 -9.82 10.97
N ARG A 90 -10.54 -8.93 11.83
CA ARG A 90 -11.31 -8.36 12.95
C ARG A 90 -12.50 -7.56 12.44
N ALA A 91 -12.29 -6.71 11.42
CA ALA A 91 -13.37 -5.96 10.80
C ALA A 91 -14.39 -6.89 10.14
N ALA A 92 -13.96 -7.99 9.49
CA ALA A 92 -14.88 -8.96 8.93
C ALA A 92 -15.77 -9.61 10.01
N LEU A 93 -15.21 -9.93 11.18
CA LEU A 93 -15.97 -10.42 12.33
C LEU A 93 -17.02 -9.41 12.81
N GLU A 94 -16.60 -8.16 13.01
CA GLU A 94 -17.47 -7.07 13.47
C GLU A 94 -18.61 -6.80 12.46
N ILE A 95 -18.29 -6.79 11.16
CA ILE A 95 -19.31 -6.60 10.11
C ILE A 95 -20.35 -7.75 10.12
N VAL A 96 -19.92 -8.99 10.34
CA VAL A 96 -20.86 -10.12 10.44
C VAL A 96 -21.75 -10.00 11.68
N GLN A 97 -21.18 -9.56 12.80
CA GLN A 97 -21.90 -9.49 14.08
C GLN A 97 -22.81 -8.27 14.19
N GLU A 98 -22.37 -7.12 13.70
CA GLU A 98 -23.04 -5.83 13.94
C GLU A 98 -23.71 -5.22 12.69
N HIS A 99 -23.35 -5.69 11.49
CA HIS A 99 -23.84 -5.15 10.22
C HIS A 99 -24.46 -6.21 9.29
N GLY A 100 -24.92 -7.34 9.84
CA GLY A 100 -25.59 -8.38 9.08
C GLY A 100 -24.74 -9.03 7.97
N GLY A 101 -23.41 -8.89 8.03
CA GLY A 101 -22.48 -9.44 7.03
C GLY A 101 -22.31 -8.59 5.78
N GLU A 102 -22.83 -7.37 5.76
CA GLU A 102 -22.70 -6.42 4.66
C GLU A 102 -21.84 -5.22 5.05
N LEU A 103 -20.91 -4.83 4.17
CA LEU A 103 -20.11 -3.63 4.38
C LEU A 103 -21.00 -2.37 4.39
N PRO A 104 -20.90 -1.50 5.41
CA PRO A 104 -21.62 -0.23 5.43
C PRO A 104 -21.26 0.65 4.23
N ARG A 105 -22.26 1.36 3.69
CA ARG A 105 -22.06 2.34 2.61
C ARG A 105 -21.54 3.70 3.12
N ASP A 106 -21.87 4.04 4.36
CA ASP A 106 -21.47 5.30 4.97
C ASP A 106 -19.97 5.27 5.35
N PRO A 107 -19.14 6.16 4.79
CA PRO A 107 -17.73 6.25 5.12
C PRO A 107 -17.48 6.53 6.62
N ALA A 108 -18.41 7.15 7.34
CA ALA A 108 -18.28 7.37 8.78
C ALA A 108 -18.46 6.06 9.59
N LEU A 109 -19.32 5.17 9.15
CA LEU A 109 -19.46 3.84 9.74
C LEU A 109 -18.26 2.95 9.37
N LEU A 110 -17.83 2.97 8.12
CA LEU A 110 -16.62 2.26 7.69
C LEU A 110 -15.39 2.68 8.51
N ALA A 111 -15.23 3.97 8.80
CA ALA A 111 -14.07 4.48 9.54
C ALA A 111 -14.00 4.01 11.01
N ARG A 112 -15.07 3.47 11.56
CA ARG A 112 -15.10 2.89 12.92
C ARG A 112 -14.55 1.45 12.96
N LEU A 113 -14.56 0.78 11.82
CA LEU A 113 -14.14 -0.61 11.72
C LEU A 113 -12.61 -0.76 11.86
N PRO A 114 -12.12 -1.86 12.45
CA PRO A 114 -10.69 -2.12 12.60
C PRO A 114 -9.92 -2.03 11.28
N GLY A 115 -8.88 -1.20 11.24
CA GLY A 115 -8.03 -1.06 10.04
C GLY A 115 -8.58 -0.18 8.93
N PHE A 116 -9.77 0.38 9.08
CA PHE A 116 -10.29 1.42 8.22
C PHE A 116 -9.80 2.79 8.70
N GLY A 117 -8.70 3.24 8.13
CA GLY A 117 -8.35 4.66 8.24
C GLY A 117 -9.25 5.54 7.36
N PRO A 118 -9.20 6.88 7.54
CA PRO A 118 -10.02 7.83 6.78
C PRO A 118 -9.92 7.63 5.26
N TYR A 119 -8.72 7.35 4.75
CA TYR A 119 -8.52 7.04 3.35
C TYR A 119 -9.25 5.77 2.91
N THR A 120 -9.06 4.65 3.63
CA THR A 120 -9.64 3.36 3.25
C THR A 120 -11.16 3.41 3.26
N ALA A 121 -11.75 4.07 4.27
CA ALA A 121 -13.19 4.26 4.37
C ALA A 121 -13.74 5.07 3.17
N ALA A 122 -13.10 6.19 2.84
CA ALA A 122 -13.49 7.01 1.70
C ALA A 122 -13.28 6.29 0.35
N ALA A 123 -12.16 5.59 0.18
CA ALA A 123 -11.86 4.86 -1.04
C ALA A 123 -12.85 3.72 -1.29
N VAL A 124 -13.14 2.90 -0.27
CA VAL A 124 -14.13 1.82 -0.39
C VAL A 124 -15.52 2.38 -0.65
N ALA A 125 -15.95 3.42 0.07
CA ALA A 125 -17.24 4.08 -0.16
C ALA A 125 -17.36 4.62 -1.60
N CYS A 126 -16.30 5.21 -2.12
CA CYS A 126 -16.28 5.79 -3.47
C CYS A 126 -16.21 4.69 -4.56
N LEU A 127 -15.30 3.74 -4.43
CA LEU A 127 -15.02 2.73 -5.46
C LEU A 127 -16.11 1.65 -5.53
N ALA A 128 -16.58 1.17 -4.38
CA ALA A 128 -17.54 0.07 -4.31
C ALA A 128 -18.99 0.55 -4.40
N PHE A 129 -19.33 1.59 -3.66
CA PHE A 129 -20.70 2.05 -3.52
C PHE A 129 -21.05 3.29 -4.34
N GLY A 130 -20.06 3.89 -5.02
CA GLY A 130 -20.28 5.11 -5.78
C GLY A 130 -20.64 6.33 -4.94
N VAL A 131 -20.27 6.32 -3.66
CA VAL A 131 -20.46 7.48 -2.78
C VAL A 131 -19.48 8.58 -3.22
N ARG A 132 -20.00 9.78 -3.45
CA ARG A 132 -19.17 10.91 -3.87
C ARG A 132 -18.41 11.50 -2.67
N VAL A 133 -17.39 10.79 -2.21
CA VAL A 133 -16.50 11.19 -1.11
C VAL A 133 -15.05 11.22 -1.59
N PRO A 134 -14.31 12.33 -1.31
CA PRO A 134 -12.92 12.43 -1.74
C PRO A 134 -12.02 11.52 -0.89
N ALA A 135 -11.05 10.90 -1.55
CA ALA A 135 -10.01 10.11 -0.91
C ALA A 135 -8.64 10.56 -1.42
N ALA A 136 -7.67 10.68 -0.52
CA ALA A 136 -6.32 11.13 -0.83
C ALA A 136 -5.30 10.09 -0.34
N GLU A 137 -4.68 9.38 -1.27
CA GLU A 137 -3.51 8.54 -1.04
C GLU A 137 -2.28 9.14 -1.73
N ALA A 138 -1.12 8.51 -1.60
CA ALA A 138 0.15 9.06 -2.09
C ALA A 138 0.14 9.43 -3.58
N ASN A 139 -0.49 8.63 -4.46
CA ASN A 139 -0.55 8.91 -5.90
C ASN A 139 -1.51 10.05 -6.20
N VAL A 140 -2.72 10.04 -5.63
CA VAL A 140 -3.69 11.13 -5.75
C VAL A 140 -3.10 12.44 -5.24
N THR A 141 -2.49 12.40 -4.05
CA THR A 141 -1.80 13.55 -3.44
C THR A 141 -0.74 14.11 -4.38
N ARG A 142 0.11 13.26 -4.97
CA ARG A 142 1.16 13.69 -5.88
C ARG A 142 0.60 14.30 -7.16
N VAL A 143 -0.36 13.64 -7.80
CA VAL A 143 -1.00 14.14 -9.04
C VAL A 143 -1.61 15.51 -8.80
N LEU A 144 -2.46 15.65 -7.79
CA LEU A 144 -3.18 16.90 -7.54
C LEU A 144 -2.26 18.02 -7.05
N SER A 145 -1.22 17.67 -6.27
CA SER A 145 -0.21 18.67 -5.88
C SER A 145 0.52 19.24 -7.09
N ARG A 146 0.78 18.44 -8.11
CA ARG A 146 1.41 18.89 -9.36
C ARG A 146 0.45 19.67 -10.25
N VAL A 147 -0.75 19.15 -10.43
CA VAL A 147 -1.78 19.78 -11.29
C VAL A 147 -2.13 21.17 -10.79
N PHE A 148 -2.33 21.33 -9.49
CA PHE A 148 -2.79 22.58 -8.88
C PHE A 148 -1.69 23.35 -8.14
N ARG A 149 -0.40 22.95 -8.25
CA ARG A 149 0.72 23.57 -7.53
C ARG A 149 0.46 23.69 -6.02
N LEU A 150 -0.09 22.66 -5.40
CA LEU A 150 -0.40 22.72 -3.98
C LEU A 150 0.91 22.81 -3.20
N ARG A 151 1.11 23.97 -2.57
CA ARG A 151 2.26 24.24 -1.70
C ARG A 151 2.00 23.61 -0.33
N GLY A 152 3.06 23.52 0.46
CA GLY A 152 2.98 22.92 1.79
C GLY A 152 3.54 21.49 1.84
N ARG A 153 3.84 21.07 3.06
CA ARG A 153 4.46 19.77 3.31
C ARG A 153 3.40 18.67 3.27
N VAL A 154 3.70 17.59 2.55
CA VAL A 154 2.86 16.37 2.54
C VAL A 154 2.56 15.90 3.95
N GLY A 155 1.31 15.52 4.20
CA GLY A 155 0.84 15.00 5.49
C GLY A 155 0.44 16.06 6.51
N THR A 156 0.65 17.36 6.23
CA THR A 156 0.07 18.41 7.07
C THR A 156 -1.43 18.52 6.85
N ARG A 157 -2.17 18.89 7.88
CA ARG A 157 -3.65 19.05 7.83
C ARG A 157 -4.08 19.96 6.67
N ALA A 158 -3.42 21.09 6.50
CA ALA A 158 -3.73 22.04 5.43
C ALA A 158 -3.50 21.41 4.02
N HIS A 159 -2.38 20.69 3.83
CA HIS A 159 -2.11 20.05 2.54
C HIS A 159 -3.10 18.92 2.23
N VAL A 160 -3.44 18.08 3.22
CA VAL A 160 -4.46 17.04 3.08
C VAL A 160 -5.82 17.63 2.74
N ALA A 161 -6.24 18.70 3.44
CA ALA A 161 -7.49 19.39 3.16
C ALA A 161 -7.55 19.94 1.72
N ALA A 162 -6.49 20.58 1.26
CA ALA A 162 -6.40 21.09 -0.12
C ALA A 162 -6.49 19.97 -1.15
N VAL A 163 -5.82 18.82 -0.91
CA VAL A 163 -5.90 17.65 -1.81
C VAL A 163 -7.31 17.08 -1.84
N LEU A 164 -7.97 16.95 -0.69
CA LEU A 164 -9.35 16.44 -0.61
C LEU A 164 -10.35 17.37 -1.32
N GLU A 165 -10.21 18.68 -1.16
CA GLU A 165 -11.02 19.66 -1.87
C GLU A 165 -10.89 19.52 -3.39
N ARG A 166 -9.65 19.44 -3.91
CA ARG A 166 -9.41 19.24 -5.35
C ARG A 166 -9.90 17.88 -5.83
N THR A 167 -9.76 16.83 -5.02
CA THR A 167 -10.34 15.52 -5.32
C THR A 167 -11.85 15.62 -5.46
N ALA A 168 -12.55 16.25 -4.49
CA ALA A 168 -14.00 16.41 -4.50
C ALA A 168 -14.51 17.13 -5.76
N GLY A 169 -13.78 18.16 -6.22
CA GLY A 169 -14.10 18.90 -7.44
C GLY A 169 -13.97 18.06 -8.74
N LEU A 170 -13.13 17.02 -8.71
CA LEU A 170 -12.93 16.13 -9.85
C LEU A 170 -13.82 14.89 -9.85
N LEU A 171 -14.52 14.59 -8.75
CA LEU A 171 -15.45 13.46 -8.70
C LEU A 171 -16.78 13.79 -9.38
N PRO A 172 -17.17 13.11 -10.48
CA PRO A 172 -18.48 13.30 -11.12
C PRO A 172 -19.63 12.82 -10.21
N ARG A 173 -20.85 13.28 -10.50
CA ARG A 173 -22.05 12.77 -9.80
C ARG A 173 -22.29 11.30 -10.08
N ASN A 174 -22.10 10.90 -11.34
CA ASN A 174 -22.22 9.53 -11.77
C ASN A 174 -20.83 8.86 -11.82
N ARG A 175 -20.69 7.70 -11.19
CA ARG A 175 -19.46 6.90 -11.19
C ARG A 175 -18.22 7.64 -10.65
N PRO A 176 -18.28 8.25 -9.45
CA PRO A 176 -17.14 8.99 -8.88
C PRO A 176 -15.91 8.09 -8.67
N GLY A 177 -16.11 6.79 -8.44
CA GLY A 177 -15.05 5.79 -8.31
C GLY A 177 -14.16 5.68 -9.55
N ASP A 178 -14.69 5.90 -10.77
CA ASP A 178 -13.87 5.88 -11.99
C ASP A 178 -12.86 7.04 -12.00
N ALA A 179 -13.25 8.24 -11.55
CA ALA A 179 -12.36 9.38 -11.48
C ALA A 179 -11.29 9.20 -10.38
N LEU A 180 -11.66 8.65 -9.24
CA LEU A 180 -10.70 8.31 -8.18
C LEU A 180 -9.70 7.26 -8.67
N ALA A 181 -10.17 6.19 -9.30
CA ALA A 181 -9.31 5.16 -9.88
C ALA A 181 -8.40 5.71 -10.99
N ALA A 182 -8.89 6.63 -11.81
CA ALA A 182 -8.11 7.31 -12.84
C ALA A 182 -6.95 8.14 -12.25
N LEU A 183 -7.19 8.88 -11.17
CA LEU A 183 -6.14 9.62 -10.46
C LEU A 183 -5.08 8.68 -9.88
N MET A 184 -5.51 7.57 -9.29
CA MET A 184 -4.59 6.54 -8.77
C MET A 184 -3.75 5.94 -9.89
N ASP A 185 -4.36 5.55 -11.00
CA ASP A 185 -3.66 4.93 -12.13
C ASP A 185 -2.72 5.92 -12.81
N LEU A 186 -3.15 7.17 -13.03
CA LEU A 186 -2.30 8.24 -13.56
C LEU A 186 -1.04 8.44 -12.70
N GLY A 187 -1.20 8.45 -11.37
CA GLY A 187 -0.09 8.54 -10.44
C GLY A 187 0.86 7.34 -10.53
N GLN A 188 0.34 6.15 -10.76
CA GLN A 188 1.16 4.93 -10.79
C GLN A 188 1.84 4.66 -12.13
N THR A 189 1.35 5.22 -13.24
CA THR A 189 1.83 4.89 -14.59
C THR A 189 2.47 6.05 -15.32
N VAL A 190 2.01 7.27 -15.10
CA VAL A 190 2.44 8.47 -15.85
C VAL A 190 3.06 9.51 -14.93
N CYS A 191 2.33 9.95 -13.90
CA CYS A 191 2.80 10.97 -12.98
C CYS A 191 3.70 10.37 -11.90
N LEU A 192 4.83 9.77 -12.29
CA LEU A 192 5.76 9.06 -11.43
C LEU A 192 6.41 9.98 -10.39
N PRO A 193 6.88 9.43 -9.23
CA PRO A 193 7.56 10.22 -8.19
C PRO A 193 8.80 10.96 -8.70
N ARG A 194 9.58 10.29 -9.56
CA ARG A 194 10.77 10.83 -10.26
C ARG A 194 10.57 10.65 -11.75
N ALA A 195 11.11 11.56 -12.56
CA ALA A 195 11.00 11.56 -14.00
C ALA A 195 9.56 11.24 -14.48
N PRO A 196 8.56 12.09 -14.14
CA PRO A 196 7.20 11.87 -14.58
C PRO A 196 7.12 11.95 -16.12
N LEU A 197 6.31 11.08 -16.71
CA LEU A 197 6.14 10.98 -18.16
C LEU A 197 5.13 12.03 -18.64
N CYS A 198 5.47 13.32 -18.51
CA CYS A 198 4.56 14.43 -18.80
C CYS A 198 4.09 14.45 -20.26
N GLU A 199 4.94 14.00 -21.20
CA GLU A 199 4.58 13.92 -22.63
C GLU A 199 3.40 12.97 -22.90
N HIS A 200 3.17 11.99 -22.02
CA HIS A 200 2.09 11.01 -22.12
C HIS A 200 0.91 11.34 -21.20
N CYS A 201 0.95 12.50 -20.51
CA CYS A 201 -0.06 12.86 -19.53
C CYS A 201 -1.30 13.46 -20.21
N PRO A 202 -2.51 12.90 -20.00
CA PRO A 202 -3.74 13.40 -20.63
C PRO A 202 -4.11 14.81 -20.21
N ILE A 203 -3.60 15.28 -19.07
CA ILE A 203 -3.89 16.59 -18.50
C ILE A 203 -2.65 17.50 -18.43
N ARG A 204 -1.65 17.25 -19.29
CA ARG A 204 -0.38 17.99 -19.31
C ARG A 204 -0.59 19.50 -19.44
N GLU A 205 -1.40 19.91 -20.40
CA GLU A 205 -1.61 21.32 -20.73
C GLU A 205 -2.33 22.11 -19.63
N ARG A 206 -2.91 21.41 -18.68
CA ARG A 206 -3.61 21.99 -17.52
C ARG A 206 -2.85 21.78 -16.21
N CYS A 207 -1.70 21.12 -16.27
CA CYS A 207 -0.89 20.84 -15.11
C CYS A 207 0.06 21.99 -14.84
N LEU A 208 -0.24 22.81 -13.84
CA LEU A 208 0.59 23.98 -13.48
C LEU A 208 2.05 23.61 -13.16
N GLY A 209 2.29 22.45 -12.53
CA GLY A 209 3.66 21.97 -12.28
C GLY A 209 4.41 21.57 -13.56
N SER A 210 3.71 21.09 -14.60
CA SER A 210 4.28 20.80 -15.91
C SER A 210 4.58 22.08 -16.68
N LEU A 211 3.65 23.04 -16.67
CA LEU A 211 3.82 24.34 -17.32
C LEU A 211 5.00 25.14 -16.76
N GLU A 212 5.29 24.98 -15.45
CA GLU A 212 6.49 25.55 -14.84
C GLU A 212 7.78 24.78 -15.16
N GLY A 213 7.72 23.64 -15.82
CA GLY A 213 8.87 22.77 -16.07
C GLY A 213 9.44 22.11 -14.81
N LYS A 214 8.77 22.18 -13.66
CA LYS A 214 9.24 21.68 -12.35
C LYS A 214 8.23 20.79 -11.63
N PRO A 215 7.65 19.76 -12.28
CA PRO A 215 6.62 18.93 -11.65
C PRO A 215 7.11 18.21 -10.38
N GLU A 216 8.39 17.88 -10.30
CA GLU A 216 8.97 17.19 -9.14
C GLU A 216 9.12 18.07 -7.88
N ALA A 217 9.00 19.40 -8.01
CA ALA A 217 8.95 20.31 -6.88
C ALA A 217 7.68 20.11 -6.03
N TYR A 218 6.66 19.45 -6.60
CA TYR A 218 5.37 19.21 -5.96
C TYR A 218 5.09 17.72 -5.76
N PRO A 219 4.57 17.34 -4.60
CA PRO A 219 4.46 18.09 -3.35
C PRO A 219 5.80 18.26 -2.64
N SER A 220 5.91 19.29 -1.80
CA SER A 220 7.07 19.47 -0.92
C SER A 220 7.16 18.32 0.09
N ARG A 221 8.33 17.69 0.16
CA ARG A 221 8.58 16.56 1.05
C ARG A 221 9.29 17.03 2.33
N GLY A 222 8.93 16.42 3.43
CA GLY A 222 9.69 16.59 4.68
C GLY A 222 11.07 15.89 4.63
N PRO A 223 11.92 16.16 5.62
CA PRO A 223 13.18 15.44 5.75
C PRO A 223 12.93 13.93 5.83
N ARG A 224 13.78 13.17 5.14
CA ARG A 224 13.70 11.71 5.20
C ARG A 224 14.09 11.22 6.58
N LEU A 225 13.33 10.29 7.13
CA LEU A 225 13.74 9.58 8.33
C LEU A 225 15.08 8.87 8.06
N ARG A 226 16.06 9.09 8.92
CA ARG A 226 17.33 8.38 8.84
C ARG A 226 17.11 6.90 9.08
N ALA A 227 17.64 6.07 8.19
CA ALA A 227 17.61 4.64 8.37
C ALA A 227 18.56 4.26 9.53
N VAL A 228 18.04 3.52 10.50
CA VAL A 228 18.81 3.00 11.63
C VAL A 228 19.39 1.64 11.23
N SER A 229 20.70 1.49 11.31
CA SER A 229 21.35 0.19 11.13
C SER A 229 21.26 -0.62 12.42
N ALA A 230 20.93 -1.90 12.29
CA ALA A 230 20.89 -2.84 13.40
C ALA A 230 21.39 -4.23 12.96
N HIS A 231 21.75 -5.05 13.90
CA HIS A 231 22.23 -6.41 13.70
C HIS A 231 21.22 -7.41 14.23
N MET A 232 21.09 -8.52 13.52
CA MET A 232 20.29 -9.67 13.94
C MET A 232 21.15 -10.94 13.81
N ALA A 233 21.12 -11.78 14.81
CA ALA A 233 21.64 -13.12 14.76
C ALA A 233 20.46 -14.10 14.74
N CYS A 234 20.42 -14.99 13.75
CA CYS A 234 19.40 -16.03 13.60
C CYS A 234 20.03 -17.41 13.72
N ALA A 235 19.34 -18.37 14.33
CA ALA A 235 19.77 -19.75 14.35
C ALA A 235 18.79 -20.68 13.63
N VAL A 236 19.31 -21.60 12.83
CA VAL A 236 18.55 -22.64 12.16
C VAL A 236 18.87 -23.97 12.86
N ALA A 237 17.96 -24.41 13.72
CA ALA A 237 18.00 -25.75 14.29
C ALA A 237 17.29 -26.70 13.34
N ARG A 238 17.93 -27.85 13.04
CA ARG A 238 17.39 -28.88 12.15
C ARG A 238 17.19 -30.20 12.89
N ASP A 239 16.13 -30.92 12.49
CA ASP A 239 15.90 -32.32 12.81
C ASP A 239 15.57 -33.03 11.49
N GLY A 240 16.57 -33.67 10.90
CA GLY A 240 16.50 -34.16 9.53
C GLY A 240 16.21 -33.02 8.55
N ARG A 241 15.11 -33.15 7.81
CA ARG A 241 14.65 -32.11 6.88
C ARG A 241 13.81 -31.01 7.53
N ARG A 242 13.45 -31.14 8.81
CA ARG A 242 12.61 -30.15 9.50
C ARG A 242 13.47 -29.04 10.11
N ALA A 243 12.91 -27.83 10.19
CA ALA A 243 13.50 -26.68 10.84
C ALA A 243 12.59 -26.18 11.96
N LEU A 244 13.19 -25.79 13.08
CA LEU A 244 12.47 -25.23 14.23
C LEU A 244 12.16 -23.77 13.99
N LEU A 245 10.89 -23.41 14.13
CA LEU A 245 10.45 -22.02 14.20
C LEU A 245 9.72 -21.77 15.52
N LEU A 246 9.82 -20.55 15.97
CA LEU A 246 9.15 -20.04 17.17
C LEU A 246 8.08 -19.04 16.77
N ARG A 247 6.92 -19.11 17.42
CA ARG A 247 5.89 -18.09 17.33
C ARG A 247 6.13 -17.09 18.45
N ARG A 248 6.52 -15.89 18.06
CA ARG A 248 6.81 -14.82 19.02
C ARG A 248 5.60 -13.91 19.20
N ARG A 249 5.34 -13.55 20.44
CA ARG A 249 4.44 -12.46 20.79
C ARG A 249 5.27 -11.18 20.88
N SER A 250 5.39 -10.46 19.78
CA SER A 250 6.11 -9.18 19.71
C SER A 250 5.30 -8.18 18.90
N SER A 251 5.43 -6.89 19.19
CA SER A 251 4.61 -5.83 18.59
C SER A 251 4.64 -5.74 17.08
N LEU A 252 5.72 -6.15 16.43
CA LEU A 252 5.90 -5.95 14.99
C LEU A 252 5.60 -7.20 14.14
N LEU A 253 6.00 -8.38 14.61
CA LEU A 253 5.86 -9.65 13.91
C LEU A 253 5.09 -10.67 14.78
N ASP A 254 4.09 -10.17 15.50
CA ASP A 254 3.27 -10.95 16.42
C ASP A 254 2.57 -12.11 15.72
N ASN A 255 2.45 -13.25 16.43
CA ASN A 255 1.83 -14.49 15.94
C ASN A 255 2.40 -15.06 14.64
N LEU A 256 3.61 -14.64 14.21
CA LEU A 256 4.28 -15.18 13.03
C LEU A 256 5.39 -16.16 13.45
N TRP A 257 5.53 -17.22 12.66
CA TRP A 257 6.58 -18.21 12.84
C TRP A 257 7.93 -17.67 12.33
N GLN A 258 8.93 -17.65 13.21
CA GLN A 258 10.25 -17.08 12.95
C GLN A 258 11.34 -18.01 13.43
N PHE A 259 12.51 -17.97 12.81
CA PHE A 259 13.69 -18.63 13.38
C PHE A 259 14.06 -18.01 14.73
N PRO A 260 14.56 -18.79 15.69
CA PRO A 260 15.17 -18.25 16.91
C PRO A 260 16.16 -17.14 16.55
N SER A 261 16.01 -15.99 17.15
CA SER A 261 16.84 -14.82 16.81
C SER A 261 17.01 -13.86 17.97
N GLY A 262 18.12 -13.12 17.92
CA GLY A 262 18.38 -11.97 18.77
C GLY A 262 18.69 -10.75 17.90
N GLU A 263 18.25 -9.57 18.31
CA GLU A 263 18.51 -8.32 17.62
C GLU A 263 19.21 -7.33 18.55
N GLY A 264 20.12 -6.51 18.03
CA GLY A 264 20.84 -5.50 18.81
C GLY A 264 21.52 -4.44 17.96
N PRO A 265 22.03 -3.39 18.58
CA PRO A 265 22.78 -2.33 17.90
C PRO A 265 24.09 -2.85 17.30
N THR A 266 24.68 -3.91 17.83
CA THR A 266 25.90 -4.54 17.35
C THR A 266 25.71 -6.05 17.15
N ALA A 267 26.58 -6.67 16.36
CA ALA A 267 26.57 -8.12 16.15
C ALA A 267 26.78 -8.89 17.47
N ALA A 268 27.62 -8.41 18.36
CA ALA A 268 27.89 -9.04 19.65
C ALA A 268 26.62 -9.10 20.53
N VAL A 269 25.89 -8.00 20.65
CA VAL A 269 24.62 -7.93 21.39
C VAL A 269 23.58 -8.84 20.75
N ALA A 270 23.48 -8.85 19.41
CA ALA A 270 22.55 -9.74 18.70
C ALA A 270 22.84 -11.21 18.96
N ARG A 271 24.12 -11.63 18.94
CA ARG A 271 24.54 -13.02 19.25
C ARG A 271 24.26 -13.40 20.70
N THR A 272 24.46 -12.50 21.65
CA THR A 272 24.16 -12.75 23.07
C THR A 272 22.66 -12.96 23.26
N ARG A 273 21.81 -12.12 22.67
CA ARG A 273 20.35 -12.26 22.70
C ARG A 273 19.87 -13.55 22.00
N LEU A 274 20.55 -13.97 20.93
CA LEU A 274 20.27 -15.24 20.28
C LEU A 274 20.53 -16.41 21.25
N ARG A 275 21.69 -16.43 21.97
CA ARG A 275 21.99 -17.46 22.96
C ARG A 275 20.93 -17.52 24.06
N GLN A 276 20.48 -16.36 24.55
CA GLN A 276 19.40 -16.25 25.53
C GLN A 276 18.08 -16.84 24.99
N ALA A 277 17.75 -16.60 23.73
CA ALA A 277 16.54 -17.13 23.09
C ALA A 277 16.60 -18.66 22.89
N LEU A 278 17.80 -19.24 22.71
CA LEU A 278 18.00 -20.67 22.52
C LEU A 278 18.10 -21.47 23.84
N ALA A 279 18.53 -20.84 24.92
CA ALA A 279 18.75 -21.51 26.21
C ALA A 279 17.52 -22.25 26.75
N PRO A 280 16.29 -21.64 26.78
CA PRO A 280 15.08 -22.33 27.24
C PRO A 280 14.69 -23.53 26.36
N LEU A 281 15.18 -23.57 25.10
CA LEU A 281 14.93 -24.66 24.15
C LEU A 281 15.95 -25.79 24.27
N GLY A 282 16.93 -25.66 25.17
CA GLY A 282 18.03 -26.61 25.29
C GLY A 282 18.93 -26.65 24.04
N LEU A 283 18.99 -25.55 23.29
CA LEU A 283 19.78 -25.43 22.06
C LEU A 283 21.02 -24.55 22.26
N ARG A 284 22.09 -24.88 21.56
CA ARG A 284 23.33 -24.08 21.51
C ARG A 284 23.63 -23.66 20.06
N VAL A 285 24.17 -22.44 19.89
CA VAL A 285 24.68 -21.94 18.62
C VAL A 285 25.96 -22.70 18.30
N ALA A 286 26.04 -23.28 17.11
CA ALA A 286 27.28 -23.86 16.61
C ALA A 286 28.26 -22.73 16.21
N PRO A 287 29.57 -22.95 16.28
CA PRO A 287 30.56 -22.00 15.84
C PRO A 287 30.45 -21.74 14.32
N GLY A 288 30.75 -20.51 13.91
CA GLY A 288 30.74 -20.10 12.49
C GLY A 288 29.42 -19.53 11.98
N VAL A 289 29.53 -18.53 11.14
CA VAL A 289 28.40 -17.93 10.42
C VAL A 289 28.19 -18.71 9.12
N VAL A 290 27.00 -19.28 8.94
CA VAL A 290 26.66 -20.08 7.76
C VAL A 290 26.34 -19.19 6.56
N ALA A 291 25.66 -18.06 6.81
CA ALA A 291 25.30 -17.10 5.78
C ALA A 291 25.03 -15.72 6.39
N VAL A 292 25.13 -14.68 5.56
CA VAL A 292 24.76 -13.33 5.90
C VAL A 292 23.74 -12.83 4.90
N THR A 293 22.67 -12.18 5.38
CA THR A 293 21.68 -11.54 4.52
C THR A 293 21.31 -10.17 5.06
N ARG A 294 20.67 -9.34 4.22
CA ARG A 294 20.21 -8.00 4.61
C ARG A 294 18.71 -7.90 4.46
N HIS A 295 18.07 -7.17 5.37
CA HIS A 295 16.66 -6.90 5.31
C HIS A 295 16.35 -5.48 5.76
N THR A 296 15.48 -4.79 5.01
CA THR A 296 14.99 -3.47 5.40
C THR A 296 13.56 -3.60 5.88
N MET A 297 13.29 -3.08 7.06
CA MET A 297 11.95 -3.10 7.67
C MET A 297 11.67 -1.72 8.27
N VAL A 298 10.66 -1.04 7.73
CA VAL A 298 10.35 0.36 8.07
C VAL A 298 11.59 1.25 7.81
N ASN A 299 12.13 1.90 8.84
CA ASN A 299 13.35 2.71 8.79
C ASN A 299 14.60 1.96 9.29
N ARG A 300 14.56 0.63 9.43
CA ARG A 300 15.65 -0.20 9.97
C ARG A 300 16.31 -1.02 8.87
N ARG A 301 17.64 -0.96 8.80
CA ARG A 301 18.47 -1.80 7.94
C ARG A 301 19.12 -2.87 8.79
N LEU A 302 18.64 -4.11 8.67
CA LEU A 302 19.14 -5.26 9.42
C LEU A 302 20.23 -5.98 8.63
N THR A 303 21.40 -6.14 9.24
CA THR A 303 22.40 -7.15 8.83
C THR A 303 22.16 -8.40 9.65
N ILE A 304 21.92 -9.52 8.98
CA ILE A 304 21.47 -10.76 9.61
C ILE A 304 22.54 -11.82 9.44
N GLU A 305 23.15 -12.21 10.54
CA GLU A 305 24.04 -13.38 10.60
C GLU A 305 23.23 -14.63 10.89
N ILE A 306 23.45 -15.68 10.11
CA ILE A 306 22.73 -16.95 10.24
C ILE A 306 23.71 -18.00 10.75
N PHE A 307 23.30 -18.69 11.79
CA PHE A 307 24.02 -19.76 12.46
C PHE A 307 23.24 -21.06 12.39
N THR A 308 23.91 -22.20 12.54
CA THR A 308 23.24 -23.45 12.90
C THR A 308 23.09 -23.54 14.43
N ALA A 309 22.07 -24.25 14.87
CA ALA A 309 21.91 -24.62 16.27
C ALA A 309 21.69 -26.10 16.43
N ALA A 310 22.29 -26.68 17.47
CA ALA A 310 22.20 -28.08 17.80
C ALA A 310 21.71 -28.25 19.24
N PRO A 311 21.11 -29.41 19.59
CA PRO A 311 20.75 -29.71 20.98
C PRO A 311 21.97 -29.66 21.90
N ALA A 312 21.82 -29.01 23.02
CA ALA A 312 22.86 -28.95 24.05
C ALA A 312 23.05 -30.33 24.75
N ARG A 313 22.00 -31.16 24.75
CA ARG A 313 21.96 -32.54 25.24
C ARG A 313 21.19 -33.40 24.22
N ARG A 314 21.38 -34.74 24.25
CA ARG A 314 20.81 -35.70 23.28
C ARG A 314 19.26 -35.74 23.14
N ARG A 315 18.51 -34.96 23.90
CA ARG A 315 17.04 -34.90 23.82
C ARG A 315 16.61 -33.71 22.98
N ALA A 316 15.68 -33.95 22.04
CA ALA A 316 15.08 -32.94 21.18
C ALA A 316 14.45 -31.78 21.95
N ALA A 317 14.47 -30.58 21.35
CA ALA A 317 13.78 -29.42 21.85
C ALA A 317 12.29 -29.71 22.11
N PRO A 318 11.71 -29.24 23.23
CA PRO A 318 10.33 -29.54 23.57
C PRO A 318 9.38 -28.94 22.53
N ALA A 319 8.37 -29.70 22.14
CA ALA A 319 7.22 -29.17 21.43
C ALA A 319 6.44 -28.29 22.41
N SER A 320 6.45 -26.99 22.20
CA SER A 320 5.57 -26.06 22.91
C SER A 320 4.57 -25.45 21.93
N ARG A 321 3.49 -24.85 22.44
CA ARG A 321 2.53 -24.12 21.58
C ARG A 321 3.20 -23.06 20.70
N ASP A 322 4.33 -22.55 21.14
CA ASP A 322 5.07 -21.47 20.48
C ASP A 322 6.39 -21.95 19.84
N ALA A 323 6.62 -23.27 19.76
CA ALA A 323 7.75 -23.89 19.08
C ALA A 323 7.27 -25.07 18.23
N ARG A 324 7.57 -25.06 16.92
CA ARG A 324 7.12 -26.10 15.99
C ARG A 324 8.18 -26.42 14.95
N TRP A 325 8.28 -27.71 14.61
CA TRP A 325 9.11 -28.21 13.55
C TRP A 325 8.36 -28.17 12.22
N PHE A 326 8.92 -27.47 11.22
CA PHE A 326 8.36 -27.33 9.88
C PHE A 326 9.18 -28.10 8.84
N ARG A 327 8.52 -28.82 7.97
CA ARG A 327 9.15 -29.32 6.74
C ARG A 327 9.31 -28.16 5.74
N PRO A 328 10.28 -28.20 4.78
CA PRO A 328 10.44 -27.15 3.79
C PRO A 328 9.16 -26.83 3.01
N GLN A 329 8.37 -27.84 2.65
CA GLN A 329 7.09 -27.67 1.93
C GLN A 329 6.02 -26.98 2.76
N ASP A 330 6.05 -27.09 4.08
CA ASP A 330 5.08 -26.46 4.98
C ASP A 330 5.38 -24.98 5.18
N LEU A 331 6.65 -24.55 5.00
CA LEU A 331 7.07 -23.16 5.14
C LEU A 331 6.39 -22.24 4.14
N ASP A 332 6.06 -22.70 2.94
CA ASP A 332 5.38 -21.88 1.95
C ASP A 332 3.93 -21.59 2.32
N ARG A 333 3.31 -22.46 3.09
CA ARG A 333 1.93 -22.36 3.57
C ARG A 333 1.80 -21.78 4.97
N ALA A 334 2.92 -21.59 5.66
CA ALA A 334 2.92 -21.09 7.03
C ALA A 334 2.87 -19.56 7.11
N ALA A 335 2.36 -19.06 8.23
CA ALA A 335 2.36 -17.64 8.57
C ALA A 335 3.78 -17.17 8.94
N ILE A 336 4.66 -17.03 7.96
CA ILE A 336 6.06 -16.60 8.14
C ILE A 336 6.32 -15.24 7.49
N PRO A 337 7.08 -14.35 8.16
CA PRO A 337 7.44 -13.05 7.59
C PRO A 337 8.46 -13.19 6.45
N THR A 338 8.55 -12.16 5.62
CA THR A 338 9.54 -12.08 4.53
C THR A 338 10.97 -12.28 5.04
N LEU A 339 11.27 -11.82 6.25
CA LEU A 339 12.55 -12.05 6.92
C LEU A 339 12.85 -13.55 7.07
N THR A 340 11.91 -14.31 7.63
CA THR A 340 12.04 -15.76 7.79
C THR A 340 12.20 -16.48 6.45
N ARG A 341 11.47 -16.04 5.40
CA ARG A 341 11.66 -16.57 4.03
C ARG A 341 13.05 -16.29 3.48
N LYS A 342 13.62 -15.11 3.73
CA LYS A 342 15.00 -14.79 3.32
C LYS A 342 16.02 -15.69 4.02
N VAL A 343 15.88 -15.87 5.33
CA VAL A 343 16.76 -16.79 6.09
C VAL A 343 16.62 -18.22 5.57
N ALA A 344 15.40 -18.73 5.39
CA ALA A 344 15.14 -20.07 4.87
C ALA A 344 15.75 -20.31 3.49
N ARG A 345 15.70 -19.31 2.59
CA ARG A 345 16.37 -19.37 1.27
C ARG A 345 17.90 -19.39 1.39
N ALA A 346 18.45 -18.53 2.25
CA ALA A 346 19.90 -18.44 2.45
C ALA A 346 20.52 -19.74 2.96
N VAL A 347 19.74 -20.59 3.63
CA VAL A 347 20.19 -21.91 4.12
C VAL A 347 19.62 -23.10 3.33
N GLY A 348 19.04 -22.87 2.16
CA GLY A 348 18.55 -23.94 1.28
C GLY A 348 17.30 -24.69 1.75
N LEU A 349 16.53 -24.12 2.70
CA LEU A 349 15.24 -24.67 3.14
C LEU A 349 14.10 -24.34 2.18
N LEU A 350 14.19 -23.20 1.50
CA LEU A 350 13.26 -22.80 0.44
C LEU A 350 14.03 -22.62 -0.86
N ARG A 351 13.45 -23.02 -1.98
CA ARG A 351 14.01 -22.74 -3.30
C ARG A 351 14.10 -21.22 -3.52
N ALA A 352 15.12 -20.78 -4.25
CA ALA A 352 15.18 -19.43 -4.75
C ALA A 352 13.94 -19.21 -5.63
N GLY A 353 12.95 -18.50 -5.11
CA GLY A 353 11.83 -18.05 -5.93
C GLY A 353 12.33 -17.02 -6.94
N PRO A 354 11.61 -16.80 -8.04
CA PRO A 354 11.96 -15.73 -8.96
C PRO A 354 12.13 -14.47 -8.14
N THR A 355 13.33 -13.91 -8.18
CA THR A 355 13.59 -12.56 -7.63
C THR A 355 12.60 -11.64 -8.34
N PRO A 356 11.82 -10.81 -7.66
CA PRO A 356 11.13 -9.73 -8.35
C PRO A 356 12.24 -8.91 -9.00
N LYS A 357 12.45 -9.10 -10.30
CA LYS A 357 13.35 -8.25 -11.08
C LYS A 357 12.93 -6.83 -10.77
N GLY A 358 13.92 -5.98 -10.49
CA GLY A 358 13.69 -4.56 -10.27
C GLY A 358 12.75 -4.04 -11.33
N TRP A 359 11.91 -3.13 -10.95
CA TRP A 359 10.89 -2.51 -11.78
C TRP A 359 11.53 -2.02 -13.07
N ASP A 360 11.39 -2.79 -14.14
CA ASP A 360 11.83 -2.40 -15.47
C ASP A 360 10.78 -1.46 -16.02
N ALA A 361 11.09 -0.16 -15.98
CA ALA A 361 10.26 0.87 -16.58
C ALA A 361 10.01 0.61 -18.09
N ALA A 362 10.89 -0.14 -18.75
CA ALA A 362 10.73 -0.53 -20.15
C ALA A 362 9.67 -1.63 -20.35
N ALA A 363 9.35 -2.44 -19.35
CA ALA A 363 8.31 -3.46 -19.45
C ALA A 363 6.89 -2.87 -19.42
N VAL A 364 6.72 -1.65 -18.91
CA VAL A 364 5.41 -0.93 -18.91
C VAL A 364 5.10 -0.35 -20.30
N LEU A 365 6.12 -0.16 -21.15
CA LEU A 365 5.98 0.44 -22.48
C LEU A 365 5.76 -0.59 -23.62
N ARG A 366 5.68 -1.88 -23.33
CA ARG A 366 5.31 -2.90 -24.31
C ARG A 366 3.80 -3.10 -24.40
N TYR A 367 3.08 -2.04 -24.76
CA TYR A 367 1.78 -2.20 -25.40
C TYR A 367 1.98 -2.30 -26.92
N PRO A 368 1.23 -3.16 -27.61
CA PRO A 368 1.35 -3.29 -29.05
C PRO A 368 1.05 -1.95 -29.72
N LYS A 369 1.99 -1.45 -30.53
CA LYS A 369 1.77 -0.32 -31.43
C LYS A 369 0.73 -0.75 -32.46
N GLY A 370 -0.51 -0.36 -32.21
CA GLY A 370 -1.61 -0.52 -33.17
C GLY A 370 -2.10 0.83 -33.65
N SER A 371 -2.03 1.03 -34.97
CA SER A 371 -2.63 2.04 -35.83
C SER A 371 -2.09 3.48 -35.74
N GLY A 372 -1.47 3.86 -36.84
CA GLY A 372 -0.89 5.16 -37.09
C GLY A 372 -1.89 6.31 -37.15
N PHE A 373 -1.50 7.42 -36.57
CA PHE A 373 -1.99 8.72 -36.96
C PHE A 373 -0.82 9.55 -37.49
N ARG A 374 -0.90 9.89 -38.79
CA ARG A 374 0.04 10.81 -39.44
C ARG A 374 -0.29 12.21 -38.95
N HIS A 375 0.64 12.90 -38.33
CA HIS A 375 0.57 14.33 -38.13
C HIS A 375 1.14 15.03 -39.39
N SER A 376 0.28 15.76 -40.10
CA SER A 376 0.68 16.78 -41.05
C SER A 376 1.16 18.02 -40.31
N ALA A 377 2.41 18.37 -40.48
CA ALA A 377 3.00 19.60 -39.98
C ALA A 377 2.49 20.78 -40.82
N GLY A 378 1.73 21.67 -40.19
CA GLY A 378 1.41 22.99 -40.70
C GLY A 378 2.12 24.04 -39.85
N ARG A 379 3.13 24.73 -40.42
CA ARG A 379 3.68 25.97 -39.88
C ARG A 379 2.63 27.07 -40.00
N ALA A 380 2.42 27.84 -38.94
CA ALA A 380 1.80 29.15 -39.01
C ALA A 380 2.40 30.07 -37.96
N ASP A 381 2.66 31.27 -38.41
CA ASP A 381 3.45 32.35 -37.87
C ASP A 381 3.01 32.92 -36.51
N LEU A 382 4.02 33.44 -35.81
CA LEU A 382 3.94 34.29 -34.62
C LEU A 382 3.34 35.67 -35.02
N ALA A 383 2.26 36.06 -34.36
CA ALA A 383 1.86 37.47 -34.26
C ALA A 383 1.41 37.75 -32.81
N ALA A 384 2.00 38.77 -32.25
CA ALA A 384 1.76 39.30 -30.90
C ALA A 384 0.38 39.97 -30.80
N GLY A 385 -0.26 39.85 -29.63
CA GLY A 385 -1.48 40.59 -29.30
C GLY A 385 -1.94 40.38 -27.86
N PRO A 386 -2.74 41.22 -27.28
CA PRO A 386 -2.35 42.07 -26.18
C PRO A 386 -2.82 41.58 -24.78
N ASP A 387 -2.23 42.25 -23.81
CA ASP A 387 -2.53 42.31 -22.37
C ASP A 387 -4.04 42.38 -22.04
N LEU A 388 -4.56 41.45 -21.23
CA LEU A 388 -5.89 41.49 -20.63
C LEU A 388 -5.78 41.28 -19.12
N SER A 389 -5.24 42.30 -18.47
CA SER A 389 -5.46 42.54 -17.03
C SER A 389 -6.58 43.59 -16.92
N ALA A 390 -7.82 43.17 -16.75
CA ALA A 390 -8.88 43.92 -16.05
C ALA A 390 -10.25 43.24 -16.27
N GLY A 391 -10.98 43.07 -15.18
CA GLY A 391 -12.43 42.95 -15.21
C GLY A 391 -13.01 41.54 -15.04
N LEU A 392 -13.19 41.08 -13.81
CA LEU A 392 -14.28 40.21 -13.40
C LEU A 392 -14.62 40.49 -11.93
N ALA A 393 -15.38 41.53 -11.73
CA ALA A 393 -16.30 41.68 -10.59
C ALA A 393 -17.70 41.76 -11.17
N ASP A 394 -18.66 41.18 -10.43
CA ASP A 394 -20.10 41.26 -10.56
C ASP A 394 -20.82 40.39 -11.60
N GLY A 395 -21.67 39.54 -11.05
CA GLY A 395 -22.83 38.99 -11.75
C GLY A 395 -23.05 37.49 -11.69
N ALA A 396 -23.25 36.89 -10.52
CA ALA A 396 -23.98 35.62 -10.38
C ALA A 396 -24.42 35.35 -8.92
N GLN A 397 -25.32 36.17 -8.43
CA GLN A 397 -26.16 35.81 -7.27
C GLN A 397 -27.50 35.27 -7.78
N GLU A 398 -27.99 34.23 -7.04
CA GLU A 398 -29.26 33.57 -7.21
C GLU A 398 -29.39 32.51 -8.31
N ARG A 399 -29.10 31.26 -7.93
CA ARG A 399 -29.88 30.00 -8.06
C ARG A 399 -29.07 28.73 -7.81
N HIS A 400 -28.43 28.57 -6.66
CA HIS A 400 -27.86 27.23 -6.28
C HIS A 400 -27.71 27.06 -4.75
N GLY A 401 -28.66 27.54 -3.97
CA GLY A 401 -28.58 27.50 -2.50
C GLY A 401 -28.71 26.14 -1.82
N LEU A 402 -29.13 25.07 -2.51
CA LEU A 402 -29.32 23.72 -1.93
C LEU A 402 -28.20 22.73 -2.20
N SER A 403 -27.37 22.97 -3.20
CA SER A 403 -26.27 22.06 -3.57
C SER A 403 -24.99 22.29 -2.72
N ALA A 404 -24.71 23.54 -2.37
CA ALA A 404 -23.51 23.90 -1.59
C ALA A 404 -23.59 23.45 -0.13
N SER A 405 -24.78 23.45 0.48
CA SER A 405 -25.00 23.00 1.85
C SER A 405 -24.74 21.49 2.04
N ARG A 406 -25.16 20.65 1.09
CA ARG A 406 -24.90 19.20 1.14
C ARG A 406 -23.43 18.88 0.88
N ALA A 407 -22.77 19.56 -0.03
CA ALA A 407 -21.33 19.39 -0.27
C ALA A 407 -20.49 19.85 0.94
N ALA A 408 -20.87 20.95 1.58
CA ALA A 408 -20.24 21.45 2.80
C ALA A 408 -20.49 20.52 4.01
N ALA A 409 -21.64 19.85 4.07
CA ALA A 409 -21.92 18.86 5.11
C ALA A 409 -21.07 17.57 4.90
N HIS A 410 -20.88 17.12 3.66
CA HIS A 410 -19.99 16.00 3.33
C HIS A 410 -18.52 16.35 3.58
N LEU A 411 -18.08 17.55 3.26
CA LEU A 411 -16.73 18.02 3.58
C LEU A 411 -16.51 18.12 5.11
N ARG A 412 -17.49 18.61 5.87
CA ARG A 412 -17.42 18.65 7.34
C ARG A 412 -17.43 17.24 7.95
N ARG A 413 -18.17 16.28 7.38
CA ARG A 413 -18.13 14.87 7.80
C ARG A 413 -16.79 14.22 7.46
N ALA A 414 -16.24 14.44 6.27
CA ALA A 414 -14.91 13.98 5.89
C ALA A 414 -13.83 14.57 6.80
N HIS A 415 -13.94 15.86 7.18
CA HIS A 415 -13.06 16.48 8.16
C HIS A 415 -13.15 15.85 9.56
N ARG A 416 -14.34 15.51 10.06
CA ARG A 416 -14.48 14.81 11.35
C ARG A 416 -13.84 13.43 11.33
N VAL A 417 -13.99 12.68 10.26
CA VAL A 417 -13.35 11.36 10.11
C VAL A 417 -11.82 11.45 10.13
N TYR A 418 -11.25 12.59 9.69
CA TYR A 418 -9.81 12.88 9.78
C TYR A 418 -9.36 13.42 11.15
N ASP A 419 -10.26 14.05 11.91
CA ASP A 419 -9.94 14.65 13.23
C ASP A 419 -9.99 13.63 14.38
N ASP A 420 -10.87 12.61 14.35
CA ASP A 420 -11.00 11.58 15.39
C ASP A 420 -9.98 10.44 15.28
N GLY A 421 -9.22 10.36 14.21
CA GLY A 421 -8.16 9.38 14.01
C GLY A 421 -6.93 9.72 14.85
N ARG A 422 -6.68 8.97 15.93
CA ARG A 422 -5.43 9.01 16.69
C ARG A 422 -4.23 9.01 15.76
N GLN A 423 -3.20 9.78 16.13
CA GLN A 423 -1.94 10.02 15.43
C GLN A 423 -1.14 8.73 15.13
N ASP A 424 -1.63 7.88 14.27
CA ASP A 424 -0.84 6.87 13.58
C ASP A 424 -0.68 7.26 12.11
N LEU A 425 -0.19 8.48 11.88
CA LEU A 425 0.40 8.87 10.62
C LEU A 425 1.68 8.06 10.42
N LEU A 426 1.53 6.85 9.93
CA LEU A 426 2.65 6.09 9.39
C LEU A 426 3.32 6.95 8.31
N PRO A 427 4.64 7.11 8.34
CA PRO A 427 5.35 7.91 7.36
C PRO A 427 5.05 7.35 5.97
N LEU A 428 4.57 8.22 5.08
CA LEU A 428 4.42 7.95 3.66
C LEU A 428 5.79 7.52 3.13
N GLY A 429 6.05 6.21 3.14
CA GLY A 429 7.23 5.62 2.53
C GLY A 429 7.16 5.79 1.02
N VAL A 430 8.23 6.30 0.45
CA VAL A 430 8.53 6.47 -0.98
C VAL A 430 8.65 5.12 -1.68
#